data_5b2d1b9cdb18d9dd300ad05ca1c77799
#
_entry.id   5b2d1b9cdb18d9dd300ad05ca1c77799
#
_cell.length_a   1.000
_cell.length_b   1.000
_cell.length_c   1.000
_cell.angle_alpha   90.00
_cell.angle_beta   90.00
_cell.angle_gamma   90.00
#
_symmetry.space_group_name_H-M   'P 1'
#
loop_
_entity.id
_entity.type
_entity.pdbx_description
1 polymer ?
#
loop_
_entity_poly.entity_id
_entity_poly.type
_entity_poly.pdbx_seq_one_letter_code
_entity_poly.pdbx_strand_id
1 'polypeptide(L)'
;MKIKETLIKLNEFCNANRIEYMVTGTAALAMLGVPSNPQDIDIKVFHLKEEQEAKLKELQFLSGFENENYEEGKCYSFVIDGIKIKAIIDKTESYDEILSKRVVLDIIDIIEGSHAKHHLINVQLVALALKDKMKLRRDKDKTYMLDLIANLASL
;
A
#
# COMPACT_ATOMS: atom_id res chain seq x y z
N MET A 1 -16.07 -2.18 -3.41
CA MET A 1 -15.25 -1.70 -2.29
C MET A 1 -14.42 -0.52 -2.75
N LYS A 2 -14.50 0.60 -2.06
CA LYS A 2 -13.82 1.84 -2.44
C LYS A 2 -12.30 1.73 -2.55
N ILE A 3 -11.70 0.90 -1.73
CA ILE A 3 -10.26 0.64 -1.74
C ILE A 3 -9.79 0.00 -3.05
N LYS A 4 -10.58 -0.92 -3.62
CA LYS A 4 -10.26 -1.57 -4.89
C LYS A 4 -10.12 -0.54 -6.02
N GLU A 5 -11.06 0.38 -6.12
CA GLU A 5 -11.04 1.45 -7.15
C GLU A 5 -9.85 2.39 -6.97
N THR A 6 -9.56 2.75 -5.72
CA THR A 6 -8.39 3.57 -5.38
C THR A 6 -7.08 2.87 -5.73
N LEU A 7 -6.98 1.57 -5.46
CA LEU A 7 -5.79 0.78 -5.81
C LEU A 7 -5.58 0.69 -7.33
N ILE A 8 -6.66 0.55 -8.09
CA ILE A 8 -6.58 0.57 -9.56
C ILE A 8 -6.01 1.90 -10.05
N LYS A 9 -6.52 3.02 -9.55
CA LYS A 9 -6.02 4.36 -9.91
C LYS A 9 -4.59 4.59 -9.48
N LEU A 10 -4.23 4.14 -8.27
CA LEU A 10 -2.85 4.19 -7.78
C LEU A 10 -1.92 3.39 -8.69
N ASN A 11 -2.34 2.18 -9.08
CA ASN A 11 -1.56 1.33 -9.96
C ASN A 11 -1.37 1.97 -11.35
N GLU A 12 -2.40 2.57 -11.90
CA GLU A 12 -2.33 3.29 -13.16
C GLU A 12 -1.36 4.49 -13.08
N PHE A 13 -1.44 5.27 -12.01
CA PHE A 13 -0.51 6.37 -11.76
C PHE A 13 0.94 5.88 -11.65
N CYS A 14 1.18 4.87 -10.85
CA CYS A 14 2.53 4.33 -10.66
C CYS A 14 3.10 3.74 -11.94
N ASN A 15 2.30 2.99 -12.70
CA ASN A 15 2.74 2.42 -13.97
C ASN A 15 3.01 3.50 -15.02
N ALA A 16 2.18 4.52 -15.11
CA ALA A 16 2.37 5.65 -16.03
C ALA A 16 3.66 6.42 -15.76
N ASN A 17 4.08 6.49 -14.50
CA ASN A 17 5.30 7.18 -14.07
C ASN A 17 6.47 6.21 -13.82
N ARG A 18 6.31 4.93 -14.12
CA ARG A 18 7.32 3.87 -13.92
C ARG A 18 7.80 3.77 -12.46
N ILE A 19 6.90 4.01 -11.54
CA ILE A 19 7.16 3.89 -10.11
C ILE A 19 6.90 2.45 -9.69
N GLU A 20 7.94 1.77 -9.18
CA GLU A 20 7.81 0.43 -8.60
C GLU A 20 7.40 0.56 -7.14
N TYR A 21 6.39 -0.20 -6.75
CA TYR A 21 5.83 -0.12 -5.40
C TYR A 21 5.26 -1.46 -4.93
N MET A 22 5.02 -1.53 -3.63
CA MET A 22 4.36 -2.66 -2.97
C MET A 22 3.37 -2.12 -1.93
N VAL A 23 2.16 -2.63 -1.93
CA VAL A 23 1.17 -2.32 -0.89
C VAL A 23 1.56 -3.03 0.41
N THR A 24 1.54 -2.30 1.52
CA THR A 24 1.94 -2.81 2.84
C THR A 24 0.86 -2.57 3.89
N GLY A 25 1.09 -3.06 5.10
CA GLY A 25 0.24 -2.76 6.25
C GLY A 25 -1.17 -3.31 6.16
N THR A 26 -2.13 -2.57 6.71
CA THR A 26 -3.54 -2.99 6.81
C THR A 26 -4.20 -3.18 5.46
N ALA A 27 -3.87 -2.34 4.47
CA ALA A 27 -4.39 -2.49 3.11
C ALA A 27 -3.91 -3.80 2.46
N ALA A 28 -2.64 -4.18 2.68
CA ALA A 28 -2.12 -5.47 2.20
C ALA A 28 -2.89 -6.65 2.81
N LEU A 29 -3.14 -6.59 4.11
CA LEU A 29 -3.92 -7.63 4.80
C LEU A 29 -5.34 -7.73 4.24
N ALA A 30 -6.00 -6.59 4.02
CA ALA A 30 -7.34 -6.55 3.44
C ALA A 30 -7.37 -7.16 2.04
N MET A 31 -6.37 -6.84 1.21
CA MET A 31 -6.27 -7.38 -0.16
C MET A 31 -6.07 -8.90 -0.17
N LEU A 32 -5.42 -9.44 0.85
CA LEU A 32 -5.15 -10.88 0.99
C LEU A 32 -6.27 -11.63 1.73
N GLY A 33 -7.39 -10.97 1.99
CA GLY A 33 -8.58 -11.60 2.58
C GLY A 33 -8.55 -11.66 4.10
N VAL A 34 -7.59 -11.01 4.75
CA VAL A 34 -7.57 -10.92 6.22
C VAL A 34 -8.58 -9.84 6.66
N PRO A 35 -9.51 -10.16 7.59
CA PRO A 35 -10.49 -9.18 8.04
C PRO A 35 -9.83 -7.91 8.55
N SER A 36 -10.10 -6.79 7.88
CA SER A 36 -9.57 -5.48 8.23
C SER A 36 -10.37 -4.40 7.52
N ASN A 37 -10.32 -3.19 8.08
CA ASN A 37 -10.98 -2.01 7.50
C ASN A 37 -9.94 -0.89 7.36
N PRO A 38 -9.07 -0.94 6.34
CA PRO A 38 -8.05 0.07 6.16
C PRO A 38 -8.67 1.40 5.78
N GLN A 39 -8.23 2.47 6.43
CA GLN A 39 -8.63 3.84 6.13
C GLN A 39 -7.61 4.54 5.23
N ASP A 40 -6.36 4.14 5.34
CA ASP A 40 -5.24 4.63 4.54
C ASP A 40 -4.60 3.47 3.79
N ILE A 41 -3.92 3.78 2.70
CA ILE A 41 -3.13 2.81 1.96
C ILE A 41 -1.66 3.17 2.11
N ASP A 42 -0.89 2.28 2.73
CA ASP A 42 0.56 2.43 2.84
C ASP A 42 1.24 1.65 1.72
N ILE A 43 2.17 2.29 1.04
CA ILE A 43 2.98 1.66 0.00
C ILE A 43 4.46 1.90 0.27
N LYS A 44 5.30 0.94 -0.08
CA LYS A 44 6.74 1.12 -0.19
C LYS A 44 7.07 1.37 -1.65
N VAL A 45 7.94 2.34 -1.90
CA VAL A 45 8.35 2.74 -3.24
C VAL A 45 9.83 2.46 -3.41
N PHE A 46 10.20 1.90 -4.55
CA PHE A 46 11.55 1.40 -4.81
C PHE A 46 12.20 2.11 -6.00
N HIS A 47 13.53 2.21 -5.97
CA HIS A 47 14.35 2.73 -7.09
C HIS A 47 13.85 4.06 -7.66
N LEU A 48 13.43 4.95 -6.77
CA LEU A 48 12.85 6.23 -7.15
C LEU A 48 13.90 7.16 -7.77
N LYS A 49 13.65 7.57 -9.01
CA LYS A 49 14.45 8.60 -9.70
C LYS A 49 13.93 10.00 -9.32
N GLU A 50 14.76 11.03 -9.54
CA GLU A 50 14.39 12.41 -9.21
C GLU A 50 13.07 12.86 -9.86
N GLU A 51 12.84 12.49 -11.10
CA GLU A 51 11.60 12.82 -11.84
C GLU A 51 10.37 12.18 -11.21
N GLN A 52 10.51 10.95 -10.74
CA GLN A 52 9.44 10.21 -10.06
C GLN A 52 9.17 10.80 -8.68
N GLU A 53 10.22 11.13 -7.94
CA GLU A 53 10.09 11.79 -6.64
C GLU A 53 9.43 13.16 -6.77
N ALA A 54 9.75 13.91 -7.84
CA ALA A 54 9.10 15.17 -8.14
C ALA A 54 7.59 15.02 -8.35
N LYS A 55 7.15 13.94 -8.99
CA LYS A 55 5.73 13.63 -9.15
C LYS A 55 5.03 13.35 -7.82
N LEU A 56 5.68 12.63 -6.91
CA LEU A 56 5.14 12.39 -5.58
C LEU A 56 5.05 13.68 -4.77
N LYS A 57 6.05 14.54 -4.85
CA LYS A 57 6.05 15.87 -4.20
C LYS A 57 4.91 16.75 -4.72
N GLU A 58 4.68 16.74 -6.04
CA GLU A 58 3.59 17.47 -6.66
C GLU A 58 2.23 17.00 -6.14
N LEU A 59 2.01 15.69 -6.09
CA LEU A 59 0.78 15.12 -5.54
C LEU A 59 0.59 15.48 -4.07
N GLN A 60 1.63 15.43 -3.27
CA GLN A 60 1.60 15.82 -1.86
C GLN A 60 1.20 17.29 -1.70
N PHE A 61 1.79 18.17 -2.47
CA PHE A 61 1.47 19.59 -2.47
C PHE A 61 0.02 19.84 -2.87
N LEU A 62 -0.45 19.22 -3.95
CA LEU A 62 -1.83 19.34 -4.43
C LEU A 62 -2.85 18.77 -3.43
N SER A 63 -2.45 17.79 -2.64
CA SER A 63 -3.30 17.19 -1.60
C SER A 63 -3.28 17.95 -0.27
N GLY A 64 -2.44 18.96 -0.13
CA GLY A 64 -2.36 19.81 1.06
C GLY A 64 -1.61 19.21 2.25
N PHE A 65 -0.76 18.22 2.03
CA PHE A 65 0.05 17.62 3.09
C PHE A 65 1.43 18.28 3.19
N GLU A 66 1.94 18.36 4.43
CA GLU A 66 3.31 18.80 4.69
C GLU A 66 4.28 17.64 4.53
N ASN A 67 5.58 17.97 4.35
CA ASN A 67 6.63 16.96 4.28
C ASN A 67 6.76 16.21 5.61
N GLU A 68 6.69 14.88 5.53
CA GLU A 68 6.95 13.99 6.65
C GLU A 68 8.28 13.25 6.41
N ASN A 69 9.17 13.29 7.40
CA ASN A 69 10.41 12.51 7.37
C ASN A 69 10.36 11.46 8.48
N TYR A 70 10.68 10.22 8.12
CA TYR A 70 10.87 9.12 9.07
C TYR A 70 12.36 8.87 9.28
N GLU A 71 12.74 8.28 10.41
CA GLU A 71 14.12 7.88 10.69
C GLU A 71 14.72 7.02 9.58
N GLU A 72 13.88 6.18 8.95
CA GLU A 72 14.28 5.19 7.94
C GLU A 72 14.13 5.68 6.49
N GLY A 73 13.63 6.91 6.26
CA GLY A 73 13.44 7.41 4.91
C GLY A 73 12.51 8.59 4.81
N LYS A 74 12.03 8.84 3.58
CA LYS A 74 11.07 9.89 3.27
C LYS A 74 9.69 9.30 3.08
N CYS A 75 8.67 10.06 3.44
CA CYS A 75 7.29 9.70 3.19
C CYS A 75 6.59 10.82 2.44
N TYR A 76 5.88 10.46 1.38
CA TYR A 76 5.01 11.36 0.64
C TYR A 76 3.57 10.92 0.83
N SER A 77 2.72 11.85 1.30
CA SER A 77 1.29 11.60 1.50
C SER A 77 0.48 12.34 0.46
N PHE A 78 -0.50 11.68 -0.13
CA PHE A 78 -1.44 12.27 -1.09
C PHE A 78 -2.78 11.56 -1.02
N VAL A 79 -3.79 12.09 -1.71
CA VAL A 79 -5.15 11.56 -1.68
C VAL A 79 -5.56 11.12 -3.08
N ILE A 80 -6.15 9.93 -3.18
CA ILE A 80 -6.85 9.44 -4.37
C ILE A 80 -8.27 9.04 -3.94
N ASP A 81 -9.28 9.64 -4.56
CA ASP A 81 -10.70 9.38 -4.26
C ASP A 81 -11.06 9.48 -2.77
N GLY A 82 -10.48 10.45 -2.07
CA GLY A 82 -10.71 10.65 -0.65
C GLY A 82 -9.96 9.71 0.27
N ILE A 83 -9.14 8.79 -0.25
CA ILE A 83 -8.33 7.86 0.53
C ILE A 83 -6.88 8.35 0.55
N LYS A 84 -6.32 8.47 1.76
CA LYS A 84 -4.91 8.87 1.95
C LYS A 84 -3.98 7.74 1.56
N ILE A 85 -3.01 8.06 0.73
CA ILE A 85 -1.91 7.17 0.35
C ILE A 85 -0.65 7.67 1.05
N LYS A 86 0.09 6.77 1.69
CA LYS A 86 1.41 7.05 2.25
C LYS A 86 2.45 6.28 1.47
N ALA A 87 3.28 6.99 0.72
CA ALA A 87 4.37 6.41 -0.05
C ALA A 87 5.67 6.54 0.72
N ILE A 88 6.17 5.44 1.25
CA ILE A 88 7.38 5.37 2.06
C ILE A 88 8.54 4.93 1.18
N ILE A 89 9.60 5.74 1.14
CA ILE A 89 10.83 5.40 0.44
C ILE A 89 11.77 4.78 1.47
N ASP A 90 11.86 3.47 1.46
CA ASP A 90 12.77 2.72 2.32
C ASP A 90 14.06 2.42 1.56
N LYS A 91 15.19 2.91 2.09
CA LYS A 91 16.51 2.71 1.52
C LYS A 91 17.29 1.60 2.22
N THR A 92 16.71 0.95 3.23
CA THR A 92 17.40 -0.03 4.06
C THR A 92 17.37 -1.44 3.48
N GLU A 93 16.41 -1.74 2.60
CA GLU A 93 16.25 -3.06 1.98
C GLU A 93 16.74 -3.04 0.52
N SER A 94 17.34 -4.14 0.07
CA SER A 94 17.67 -4.34 -1.33
C SER A 94 16.40 -4.70 -2.13
N TYR A 95 16.43 -4.47 -3.44
CA TYR A 95 15.32 -4.83 -4.32
C TYR A 95 15.00 -6.32 -4.29
N ASP A 96 16.03 -7.17 -4.27
CA ASP A 96 15.84 -8.63 -4.20
C ASP A 96 15.18 -9.06 -2.89
N GLU A 97 15.56 -8.46 -1.77
CA GLU A 97 14.93 -8.73 -0.47
C GLU A 97 13.43 -8.38 -0.51
N ILE A 98 13.09 -7.26 -1.15
CA ILE A 98 11.71 -6.81 -1.28
C ILE A 98 10.91 -7.74 -2.18
N LEU A 99 11.45 -8.14 -3.32
CA LEU A 99 10.78 -9.07 -4.23
C LEU A 99 10.47 -10.42 -3.58
N SER A 100 11.32 -10.88 -2.66
CA SER A 100 11.10 -12.12 -1.91
C SER A 100 9.98 -12.04 -0.89
N LYS A 101 9.51 -10.82 -0.57
CA LYS A 101 8.52 -10.54 0.48
C LYS A 101 7.13 -10.17 -0.06
N ARG A 102 6.87 -10.48 -1.32
CA ARG A 102 5.64 -10.06 -2.00
C ARG A 102 4.79 -11.22 -2.49
N VAL A 103 3.50 -10.92 -2.63
CA VAL A 103 2.56 -11.66 -3.47
C VAL A 103 2.13 -10.71 -4.59
N VAL A 104 1.96 -11.23 -5.80
CA VAL A 104 1.39 -10.45 -6.91
C VAL A 104 -0.09 -10.77 -7.00
N LEU A 105 -0.94 -9.78 -6.80
CA LEU A 105 -2.39 -9.92 -6.96
C LEU A 105 -2.83 -9.34 -8.30
N ASP A 106 -3.77 -10.03 -8.93
CA ASP A 106 -4.43 -9.56 -10.16
C ASP A 106 -5.82 -9.02 -9.80
N ILE A 107 -5.98 -7.71 -9.87
CA ILE A 107 -7.30 -7.08 -9.72
C ILE A 107 -7.90 -6.96 -11.11
N ILE A 108 -9.04 -7.61 -11.30
CA ILE A 108 -9.75 -7.61 -12.57
C ILE A 108 -10.81 -6.52 -12.56
N ASP A 109 -10.74 -5.63 -13.53
CA ASP A 109 -11.74 -4.60 -13.78
C ASP A 109 -12.51 -4.93 -15.05
N ILE A 110 -13.83 -5.01 -14.96
CA ILE A 110 -14.68 -5.31 -16.10
C ILE A 110 -15.07 -3.98 -16.76
N ILE A 111 -14.54 -3.75 -17.96
CA ILE A 111 -14.86 -2.59 -18.79
C ILE A 111 -15.97 -2.95 -19.76
N GLU A 112 -16.73 -1.95 -20.25
CA GLU A 112 -17.84 -2.12 -21.20
C GLU A 112 -17.56 -3.14 -22.31
N GLY A 113 -18.54 -3.98 -22.63
CA GLY A 113 -18.50 -4.92 -23.73
C GLY A 113 -17.74 -6.22 -23.45
N SER A 114 -17.71 -6.69 -22.22
CA SER A 114 -17.05 -7.93 -21.77
C SER A 114 -15.53 -7.97 -21.81
N HIS A 115 -14.86 -6.81 -21.92
CA HIS A 115 -13.43 -6.73 -21.80
C HIS A 115 -13.02 -6.66 -20.33
N ALA A 116 -12.10 -7.53 -19.91
CA ALA A 116 -11.49 -7.49 -18.59
C ALA A 116 -10.12 -6.82 -18.67
N LYS A 117 -9.89 -5.80 -17.83
CA LYS A 117 -8.59 -5.21 -17.65
C LYS A 117 -7.95 -5.74 -16.38
N HIS A 118 -6.72 -6.22 -16.48
CA HIS A 118 -5.97 -6.77 -15.38
C HIS A 118 -5.02 -5.73 -14.78
N HIS A 119 -5.00 -5.65 -13.45
CA HIS A 119 -4.09 -4.78 -12.70
C HIS A 119 -3.26 -5.65 -11.77
N LEU A 120 -1.99 -5.82 -12.11
CA LEU A 120 -1.05 -6.59 -11.29
C LEU A 120 -0.46 -5.69 -10.21
N ILE A 121 -0.68 -6.05 -8.95
CA ILE A 121 -0.27 -5.26 -7.80
C ILE A 121 0.60 -6.10 -6.88
N ASN A 122 1.78 -5.59 -6.55
CA ASN A 122 2.65 -6.20 -5.55
C ASN A 122 2.10 -5.92 -4.15
N VAL A 123 1.94 -6.96 -3.35
CA VAL A 123 1.40 -6.90 -2.00
C VAL A 123 2.34 -7.61 -1.04
N GLN A 124 2.60 -7.00 0.11
CA GLN A 124 3.42 -7.59 1.16
C GLN A 124 2.81 -8.91 1.66
N LEU A 125 3.64 -9.91 1.93
CA LEU A 125 3.18 -11.17 2.52
C LEU A 125 2.47 -10.95 3.86
N VAL A 126 1.39 -11.68 4.11
CA VAL A 126 0.58 -11.57 5.33
C VAL A 126 1.44 -11.69 6.59
N ALA A 127 2.29 -12.68 6.67
CA ALA A 127 3.14 -12.91 7.84
C ALA A 127 4.04 -11.72 8.16
N LEU A 128 4.56 -11.06 7.12
CA LEU A 128 5.42 -9.87 7.27
C LEU A 128 4.62 -8.63 7.66
N ALA A 129 3.44 -8.45 7.09
CA ALA A 129 2.56 -7.34 7.46
C ALA A 129 2.13 -7.44 8.93
N LEU A 130 1.78 -8.63 9.41
CA LEU A 130 1.45 -8.87 10.81
C LEU A 130 2.66 -8.66 11.73
N LYS A 131 3.84 -9.13 11.32
CA LYS A 131 5.07 -8.94 12.08
C LYS A 131 5.41 -7.46 12.24
N ASP A 132 5.27 -6.67 11.18
CA ASP A 132 5.52 -5.23 11.24
C ASP A 132 4.54 -4.52 12.18
N LYS A 133 3.26 -4.90 12.18
CA LYS A 133 2.27 -4.39 13.13
C LYS A 133 2.64 -4.71 14.57
N MET A 134 3.06 -5.92 14.84
CA MET A 134 3.48 -6.33 16.20
C MET A 134 4.69 -5.55 16.69
N LYS A 135 5.63 -5.19 15.81
CA LYS A 135 6.80 -4.38 16.17
C LYS A 135 6.43 -2.97 16.62
N LEU A 136 5.39 -2.38 16.07
CA LEU A 136 4.97 -1.02 16.41
C LEU A 136 4.38 -0.90 17.81
N ARG A 137 3.84 -1.98 18.36
CA ARG A 137 3.27 -2.05 19.72
C ARG A 137 2.26 -0.95 20.06
N ARG A 138 1.58 -0.41 19.03
CA ARG A 138 0.54 0.62 19.21
C ARG A 138 -0.75 -0.02 19.73
N ASP A 139 -1.54 0.73 20.49
CA ASP A 139 -2.81 0.21 21.02
C ASP A 139 -3.78 -0.20 19.91
N LYS A 140 -3.84 0.55 18.82
CA LYS A 140 -4.66 0.20 17.65
C LYS A 140 -4.23 -1.13 16.99
N ASP A 141 -2.94 -1.45 17.00
CA ASP A 141 -2.43 -2.71 16.45
C ASP A 141 -2.74 -3.88 17.37
N LYS A 142 -2.69 -3.68 18.68
CA LYS A 142 -3.12 -4.69 19.68
C LYS A 142 -4.61 -4.98 19.53
N THR A 143 -5.44 -3.96 19.41
CA THR A 143 -6.88 -4.10 19.15
C THR A 143 -7.15 -4.85 17.87
N TYR A 144 -6.44 -4.49 16.79
CA TYR A 144 -6.53 -5.18 15.50
C TYR A 144 -6.20 -6.67 15.63
N MET A 145 -5.12 -7.02 16.33
CA MET A 145 -4.71 -8.41 16.52
C MET A 145 -5.74 -9.19 17.35
N LEU A 146 -6.32 -8.59 18.39
CA LEU A 146 -7.37 -9.21 19.18
C LEU A 146 -8.63 -9.46 18.36
N ASP A 147 -9.05 -8.50 17.55
CA ASP A 147 -10.18 -8.64 16.65
C ASP A 147 -9.94 -9.72 15.60
N LEU A 148 -8.74 -9.79 15.05
CA LEU A 148 -8.35 -10.83 14.10
C LEU A 148 -8.42 -12.21 14.72
N ILE A 149 -7.91 -12.39 15.94
CA ILE A 149 -7.95 -13.66 16.67
C ILE A 149 -9.41 -14.06 16.94
N ALA A 150 -10.24 -13.11 17.36
CA ALA A 150 -11.66 -13.36 17.61
C ALA A 150 -12.39 -13.80 16.32
N ASN A 151 -12.12 -13.16 15.18
CA ASN A 151 -12.70 -13.53 13.89
C ASN A 151 -12.24 -14.91 13.43
N LEU A 152 -10.98 -15.26 13.62
CA LEU A 152 -10.45 -16.59 13.27
C LEU A 152 -11.04 -17.68 14.16
N ALA A 153 -11.26 -17.40 15.43
CA ALA A 153 -11.85 -18.35 16.37
C ALA A 153 -13.34 -18.65 16.10
N SER A 154 -14.03 -17.76 15.36
CA SER A 154 -15.44 -17.91 15.01
C SER A 154 -15.70 -18.66 13.71
N LEU A 155 -14.66 -19.04 12.98
CA LEU A 155 -14.77 -19.78 11.73
C LEU A 155 -15.17 -21.26 11.94
#